data_62196cfa9966d589703cd376b1680782
#
_entry.id   62196cfa9966d589703cd376b1680782
#
_cell.length_a   1.000
_cell.length_b   1.000
_cell.length_c   1.000
_cell.angle_alpha   90.00
_cell.angle_beta   90.00
_cell.angle_gamma   90.00
#
_symmetry.space_group_name_H-M   'P 1'
#
loop_
_entity.id
_entity.type
_entity.pdbx_description
1 polymer ?
#
loop_
_entity_poly.entity_id
_entity_poly.type
_entity_poly.pdbx_seq_one_letter_code
_entity_poly.pdbx_strand_id
1 'polypeptide(L)'
;EPLINFPRNARPYLHDLVIKSFSEKNLRPKIAMEVTEKLTMMRLIELEMGLGLVPEWIGVLRPKNIVFRPFLAANARLKFGVAWRENERNQTVMEFLEIVKDHADLAQKELKRTWKRHT
;
A
#
# COMPACT_ATOMS: atom_id res chain seq x y z
N GLU A 1 20.64 2.35 -1.87
CA GLU A 1 19.74 3.49 -1.53
C GLU A 1 19.16 3.31 -0.14
N PRO A 2 18.98 4.40 0.63
CA PRO A 2 18.33 4.35 1.93
C PRO A 2 16.83 4.07 1.77
N LEU A 3 16.25 3.36 2.75
CA LEU A 3 14.83 3.06 2.79
C LEU A 3 14.13 3.88 3.88
N ILE A 4 12.96 4.39 3.54
CA ILE A 4 11.97 4.92 4.47
C ILE A 4 10.96 3.81 4.68
N ASN A 5 10.82 3.32 5.91
CA ASN A 5 9.96 2.18 6.22
C ASN A 5 8.87 2.55 7.23
N PHE A 6 7.91 1.67 7.38
CA PHE A 6 6.94 1.76 8.48
C PHE A 6 7.48 1.03 9.70
N PRO A 7 7.30 1.56 10.92
CA PRO A 7 7.66 0.83 12.12
C PRO A 7 6.73 -0.39 12.28
N ARG A 8 7.29 -1.49 12.80
CA ARG A 8 6.58 -2.76 12.93
C ARG A 8 5.32 -2.67 13.78
N ASN A 9 5.34 -1.86 14.84
CA ASN A 9 4.19 -1.65 15.72
C ASN A 9 3.01 -0.90 15.06
N ALA A 10 3.28 -0.10 14.02
CA ALA A 10 2.23 0.65 13.31
C ALA A 10 1.75 -0.08 12.03
N ARG A 11 2.64 -0.71 11.29
CA ARG A 11 2.34 -1.37 10.02
C ARG A 11 3.10 -2.69 9.89
N PRO A 12 2.80 -3.71 10.73
CA PRO A 12 3.59 -4.94 10.79
C PRO A 12 3.74 -5.64 9.44
N TYR A 13 2.67 -5.74 8.67
CA TYR A 13 2.71 -6.42 7.37
C TYR A 13 3.67 -5.74 6.38
N LEU A 14 3.61 -4.42 6.23
CA LEU A 14 4.48 -3.69 5.30
C LEU A 14 5.94 -3.71 5.77
N HIS A 15 6.16 -3.57 7.08
CA HIS A 15 7.49 -3.69 7.67
C HIS A 15 8.10 -5.07 7.37
N ASP A 16 7.40 -6.13 7.73
CA ASP A 16 7.89 -7.49 7.59
C ASP A 16 8.07 -7.89 6.12
N LEU A 17 7.25 -7.37 5.21
CA LEU A 17 7.39 -7.58 3.77
C LEU A 17 8.74 -7.04 3.25
N VAL A 18 9.14 -5.84 3.68
CA VAL A 18 10.44 -5.26 3.32
C VAL A 18 11.57 -6.12 3.89
N ILE A 19 11.56 -6.38 5.21
CA ILE A 19 12.62 -7.15 5.87
C ILE A 19 12.79 -8.53 5.23
N LYS A 20 11.67 -9.25 5.03
CA LYS A 20 11.67 -10.58 4.44
C LYS A 20 12.21 -10.59 3.01
N SER A 21 11.79 -9.63 2.18
CA SER A 21 12.23 -9.55 0.79
C SER A 21 13.73 -9.32 0.64
N PHE A 22 14.34 -8.57 1.55
CA PHE A 22 15.80 -8.41 1.59
C PHE A 22 16.47 -9.67 2.11
N SER A 23 15.94 -10.28 3.17
CA SER A 23 16.47 -11.51 3.77
C SER A 23 16.49 -12.67 2.78
N GLU A 24 15.47 -12.83 1.96
CA GLU A 24 15.39 -13.87 0.92
C GLU A 24 16.50 -13.74 -0.14
N LYS A 25 17.11 -12.57 -0.25
CA LYS A 25 18.24 -12.30 -1.13
C LYS A 25 19.59 -12.19 -0.39
N ASN A 26 19.63 -12.61 0.88
CA ASN A 26 20.79 -12.47 1.77
C ASN A 26 21.28 -11.01 1.87
N LEU A 27 20.38 -10.05 1.78
CA LEU A 27 20.62 -8.62 1.92
C LEU A 27 20.02 -8.08 3.22
N ARG A 28 20.55 -6.96 3.68
CA ARG A 28 19.96 -6.19 4.79
C ARG A 28 19.54 -4.82 4.29
N PRO A 29 18.27 -4.41 4.53
CA PRO A 29 17.83 -3.08 4.16
C PRO A 29 18.52 -2.02 5.02
N LYS A 30 19.00 -0.95 4.41
CA LYS A 30 19.46 0.25 5.12
C LYS A 30 18.26 1.13 5.40
N ILE A 31 17.58 0.91 6.52
CA ILE A 31 16.47 1.75 6.94
C ILE A 31 17.06 3.04 7.51
N ALA A 32 16.83 4.15 6.82
CA ALA A 32 17.31 5.47 7.22
C ALA A 32 16.29 6.17 8.13
N MET A 33 15.00 5.85 7.97
CA MET A 33 13.93 6.53 8.69
C MET A 33 12.71 5.62 8.80
N GLU A 34 11.95 5.77 9.87
CA GLU A 34 10.63 5.16 10.04
C GLU A 34 9.56 6.23 10.16
N VAL A 35 8.43 6.03 9.47
CA VAL A 35 7.26 6.91 9.49
C VAL A 35 5.98 6.11 9.60
N THR A 36 5.01 6.62 10.33
CA THR A 36 3.72 5.95 10.55
C THR A 36 2.71 6.21 9.42
N GLU A 37 2.84 7.36 8.75
CA GLU A 37 1.89 7.83 7.77
C GLU A 37 2.42 7.76 6.33
N LYS A 38 1.56 7.25 5.43
CA LYS A 38 1.92 7.07 4.02
C LYS A 38 2.19 8.39 3.30
N LEU A 39 1.42 9.44 3.62
CA LEU A 39 1.61 10.75 3.00
C LEU A 39 2.93 11.39 3.45
N THR A 40 3.32 11.20 4.70
CA THR A 40 4.63 11.63 5.19
C THR A 40 5.75 10.91 4.44
N MET A 41 5.63 9.59 4.26
CA MET A 41 6.59 8.83 3.46
C MET A 41 6.72 9.40 2.04
N MET A 42 5.59 9.70 1.38
CA MET A 42 5.58 10.26 0.03
C MET A 42 6.32 11.60 -0.04
N ARG A 43 6.11 12.48 0.95
CA ARG A 43 6.81 13.78 1.00
C ARG A 43 8.31 13.62 1.20
N LEU A 44 8.74 12.67 2.02
CA LEU A 44 10.17 12.39 2.22
C LEU A 44 10.82 11.82 0.95
N ILE A 45 10.10 10.97 0.20
CA ILE A 45 10.57 10.46 -1.09
C ILE A 45 10.68 11.61 -2.11
N GLU A 46 9.70 12.50 -2.15
CA GLU A 46 9.71 13.70 -3.01
C GLU A 46 10.91 14.62 -2.70
N LEU A 47 11.36 14.63 -1.45
CA LEU A 47 12.57 15.34 -1.00
C LEU A 47 13.87 14.53 -1.19
N GLU A 48 13.81 13.44 -1.95
CA GLU A 48 14.95 12.58 -2.27
C GLU A 48 15.62 11.93 -1.06
N MET A 49 14.91 11.78 0.06
CA MET A 49 15.45 11.21 1.30
C MET A 49 15.55 9.68 1.29
N GLY A 50 15.00 9.02 0.27
CA GLY A 50 15.10 7.57 0.12
C GLY A 50 13.96 6.95 -0.69
N LEU A 51 13.88 5.63 -0.65
CA LEU A 51 12.85 4.82 -1.29
C LEU A 51 11.85 4.32 -0.25
N GLY A 52 10.61 4.09 -0.63
CA GLY A 52 9.59 3.52 0.24
C GLY A 52 8.72 2.48 -0.46
N LEU A 53 8.25 1.48 0.28
CA LEU A 53 7.26 0.55 -0.19
C LEU A 53 5.87 1.03 0.24
N VAL A 54 5.00 1.27 -0.74
CA VAL A 54 3.65 1.77 -0.52
C VAL A 54 2.62 0.91 -1.24
N PRO A 55 1.38 0.86 -0.75
CA PRO A 55 0.30 0.22 -1.49
C PRO A 55 0.07 0.89 -2.86
N GLU A 56 -0.29 0.09 -3.86
CA GLU A 56 -0.51 0.53 -5.24
C GLU A 56 -1.48 1.72 -5.35
N TRP A 57 -2.51 1.78 -4.51
CA TRP A 57 -3.52 2.85 -4.55
C TRP A 57 -2.96 4.25 -4.24
N ILE A 58 -1.80 4.36 -3.60
CA ILE A 58 -1.15 5.66 -3.39
C ILE A 58 -0.83 6.35 -4.73
N GLY A 59 -0.54 5.58 -5.77
CA GLY A 59 -0.32 6.12 -7.11
C GLY A 59 -1.52 6.88 -7.69
N VAL A 60 -2.73 6.62 -7.21
CA VAL A 60 -3.95 7.35 -7.62
C VAL A 60 -3.90 8.82 -7.20
N LEU A 61 -3.20 9.14 -6.12
CA LEU A 61 -3.02 10.52 -5.64
C LEU A 61 -2.13 11.38 -6.55
N ARG A 62 -1.48 10.75 -7.55
CA ARG A 62 -0.62 11.41 -8.54
C ARG A 62 0.39 12.40 -7.94
N PRO A 63 1.20 11.99 -6.97
CA PRO A 63 2.22 12.86 -6.41
C PRO A 63 3.19 13.27 -7.51
N LYS A 64 3.60 14.55 -7.49
CA LYS A 64 4.59 15.08 -8.43
C LYS A 64 5.98 14.56 -8.07
N ASN A 65 6.85 14.44 -9.05
CA ASN A 65 8.26 14.10 -8.87
C ASN A 65 8.53 12.73 -8.22
N ILE A 66 7.55 11.82 -8.22
CA ILE A 66 7.72 10.46 -7.72
C ILE A 66 7.48 9.46 -8.83
N VAL A 67 8.41 8.52 -8.96
CA VAL A 67 8.28 7.40 -9.90
C VAL A 67 7.91 6.15 -9.11
N PHE A 68 6.87 5.46 -9.56
CA PHE A 68 6.47 4.18 -9.01
C PHE A 68 7.02 3.02 -9.85
N ARG A 69 7.38 1.95 -9.19
CA ARG A 69 7.78 0.68 -9.82
C ARG A 69 7.07 -0.49 -9.15
N PRO A 70 6.62 -1.50 -9.91
CA PRO A 70 6.01 -2.68 -9.31
C PRO A 70 7.00 -3.38 -8.38
N PHE A 71 6.52 -3.76 -7.20
CA PHE A 71 7.27 -4.59 -6.28
C PHE A 71 6.91 -6.06 -6.53
N LEU A 72 7.83 -6.80 -7.16
CA LEU A 72 7.62 -8.16 -7.64
C LEU A 72 8.01 -9.20 -6.57
N ALA A 73 7.42 -9.12 -5.38
CA ALA A 73 7.56 -10.17 -4.37
C ALA A 73 6.33 -11.10 -4.40
N ALA A 74 6.55 -12.39 -4.19
CA ALA A 74 5.52 -13.42 -4.29
C ALA A 74 4.28 -13.16 -3.42
N ASN A 75 4.45 -12.50 -2.28
CA ASN A 75 3.40 -12.23 -1.29
C ASN A 75 3.07 -10.73 -1.14
N ALA A 76 3.43 -9.89 -2.12
CA ALA A 76 3.23 -8.44 -2.05
C ALA A 76 1.78 -8.02 -2.36
N ARG A 77 0.79 -8.70 -1.80
CA ARG A 77 -0.62 -8.36 -1.98
C ARG A 77 -1.27 -8.01 -0.65
N LEU A 78 -1.72 -6.77 -0.52
CA LEU A 78 -2.58 -6.34 0.58
C LEU A 78 -4.03 -6.70 0.26
N LYS A 79 -4.63 -7.53 1.12
CA LYS A 79 -6.06 -7.81 1.05
C LYS A 79 -6.80 -6.81 1.94
N PHE A 80 -7.82 -6.18 1.38
CA PHE A 80 -8.77 -5.37 2.10
C PHE A 80 -10.10 -6.11 2.17
N GLY A 81 -10.80 -5.96 3.27
CA GLY A 81 -12.12 -6.53 3.44
C GLY A 81 -13.01 -5.62 4.26
N VAL A 82 -14.29 -5.80 4.14
CA VAL A 82 -15.30 -5.20 5.00
C VAL A 82 -15.74 -6.24 6.02
N ALA A 83 -15.80 -5.86 7.28
CA ALA A 83 -16.30 -6.71 8.35
C ALA A 83 -17.58 -6.10 8.93
N TRP A 84 -18.57 -6.93 9.20
CA TRP A 84 -19.82 -6.54 9.83
C TRP A 84 -20.30 -7.63 10.80
N ARG A 85 -21.30 -7.33 11.63
CA ARG A 85 -21.85 -8.33 12.54
C ARG A 85 -22.60 -9.41 11.77
N GLU A 86 -22.45 -10.66 12.15
CA GLU A 86 -23.07 -11.81 11.48
C GLU A 86 -24.60 -11.68 11.35
N ASN A 87 -25.25 -11.15 12.39
CA ASN A 87 -26.71 -10.95 12.43
C ASN A 87 -27.10 -9.49 12.16
N GLU A 88 -26.37 -8.78 11.30
CA GLU A 88 -26.69 -7.39 10.97
C GLU A 88 -28.06 -7.31 10.25
N ARG A 89 -28.94 -6.45 10.77
CA ARG A 89 -30.29 -6.21 10.23
C ARG A 89 -30.53 -4.76 9.83
N ASN A 90 -29.53 -3.90 10.03
CA ASN A 90 -29.64 -2.51 9.64
C ASN A 90 -29.62 -2.40 8.11
N GLN A 91 -30.71 -1.91 7.54
CA GLN A 91 -30.88 -1.79 6.08
C GLN A 91 -29.78 -0.94 5.45
N THR A 92 -29.38 0.16 6.08
CA THR A 92 -28.32 1.04 5.57
C THR A 92 -26.96 0.31 5.48
N VAL A 93 -26.68 -0.58 6.44
CA VAL A 93 -25.45 -1.41 6.39
C VAL A 93 -25.54 -2.39 5.23
N MET A 94 -26.68 -3.02 5.02
CA MET A 94 -26.86 -3.96 3.91
C MET A 94 -26.74 -3.27 2.55
N GLU A 95 -27.36 -2.12 2.38
CA GLU A 95 -27.23 -1.28 1.17
C GLU A 95 -25.78 -0.86 0.91
N PHE A 96 -25.07 -0.45 1.97
CA PHE A 96 -23.63 -0.13 1.86
C PHE A 96 -22.81 -1.34 1.40
N LEU A 97 -23.08 -2.54 1.92
CA LEU A 97 -22.37 -3.75 1.52
C LEU A 97 -22.62 -4.11 0.04
N GLU A 98 -23.81 -3.87 -0.48
CA GLU A 98 -24.11 -4.05 -1.91
C GLU A 98 -23.30 -3.06 -2.75
N ILE A 99 -23.28 -1.77 -2.37
CA ILE A 99 -22.47 -0.76 -3.04
C ILE A 99 -21.00 -1.16 -3.06
N VAL A 100 -20.47 -1.64 -1.93
CA VAL A 100 -19.06 -2.09 -1.85
C VAL A 100 -18.80 -3.26 -2.80
N LYS A 101 -19.70 -4.25 -2.87
CA LYS A 101 -19.56 -5.39 -3.79
C LYS A 101 -19.53 -4.92 -5.26
N ASP A 102 -20.47 -4.08 -5.64
CA ASP A 102 -20.57 -3.58 -7.02
C ASP A 102 -19.37 -2.75 -7.44
N HIS A 103 -18.77 -2.00 -6.51
CA HIS A 103 -17.63 -1.11 -6.79
C HIS A 103 -16.26 -1.76 -6.60
N ALA A 104 -16.17 -2.92 -5.94
CA ALA A 104 -14.88 -3.59 -5.70
C ALA A 104 -14.12 -3.90 -7.00
N ASP A 105 -14.82 -4.40 -8.00
CA ASP A 105 -14.24 -4.74 -9.31
C ASP A 105 -13.86 -3.50 -10.12
N LEU A 106 -14.65 -2.42 -10.02
CA LEU A 106 -14.36 -1.15 -10.68
C LEU A 106 -13.12 -0.50 -10.10
N ALA A 107 -13.01 -0.43 -8.78
CA ALA A 107 -11.83 0.10 -8.09
C ALA A 107 -10.54 -0.64 -8.50
N GLN A 108 -10.61 -1.98 -8.60
CA GLN A 108 -9.47 -2.77 -9.02
C GLN A 108 -9.09 -2.54 -10.49
N LYS A 109 -10.05 -2.33 -11.37
CA LYS A 109 -9.81 -2.00 -12.79
C LYS A 109 -9.18 -0.61 -12.94
N GLU A 110 -9.64 0.36 -12.18
CA GLU A 110 -9.08 1.72 -12.18
C GLU A 110 -7.65 1.77 -11.65
N LEU A 111 -7.34 1.06 -10.58
CA LEU A 111 -5.98 0.93 -10.07
C LEU A 111 -5.03 0.40 -11.14
N LYS A 112 -5.40 -0.69 -11.83
CA LYS A 112 -4.60 -1.25 -12.93
C LYS A 112 -4.40 -0.28 -14.09
N ARG A 113 -5.41 0.54 -14.39
CA ARG A 113 -5.35 1.56 -15.47
C ARG A 113 -4.42 2.71 -15.09
N THR A 114 -4.48 3.16 -13.85
CA THR A 114 -3.62 4.23 -13.34
C THR A 114 -2.16 3.80 -13.35
N TRP A 115 -1.89 2.57 -12.94
CA TRP A 115 -0.56 2.00 -12.89
C TRP A 115 0.12 1.90 -14.27
N LYS A 116 -0.62 1.47 -15.29
CA LYS A 116 -0.11 1.39 -16.67
C LYS A 116 0.32 2.74 -17.26
N ARG A 117 -0.16 3.86 -16.71
CA ARG A 117 0.21 5.21 -17.17
C ARG A 117 1.48 5.75 -16.51
N HIS A 118 1.99 5.10 -15.47
CA HIS A 118 3.15 5.56 -14.69
C HIS A 118 4.36 4.63 -14.80
N THR A 119 4.22 3.57 -15.55
CA THR A 119 5.30 2.66 -15.94
C THR A 119 5.70 2.86 -17.38
#